data_45c14c7f60164820ee7c7e6202cd59ed
#
_entry.id   45c14c7f60164820ee7c7e6202cd59ed
#
_cell.length_a   1.000
_cell.length_b   1.000
_cell.length_c   1.000
_cell.angle_alpha   90.00
_cell.angle_beta   90.00
_cell.angle_gamma   90.00
#
_symmetry.space_group_name_H-M   'P 1'
#
loop_
_entity.id
_entity.type
_entity.pdbx_description
1 polymer ?
#
loop_
_entity_poly.entity_id
_entity_poly.type
_entity_poly.pdbx_seq_one_letter_code
_entity_poly.pdbx_strand_id
1 'polypeptide(L)'
;LPTLTVNEAELIAACVRGEHRAQRQLYDRLAGLMLTVCRRYLKRREDAEEALILGFAKMFRALPTYRFEGSFEGWVRRIMVNEALMQLRQREMMTVSFEDFAQPENLATTAATADTQLQAEDLMELLTTLPTGYRTVFNLYALEGYGHQEIAELLGISEGTSKSQLSKARAMLQRRVQFSAIASN
;
A
#
# COMPACT_ATOMS: atom_id res chain seq x y z
N LEU A 1 -1.79 0.94 23.15
CA LEU A 1 -0.89 -0.11 22.66
C LEU A 1 -1.75 -1.34 22.34
N PRO A 2 -1.78 -1.85 21.08
CA PRO A 2 -2.44 -3.12 20.80
C PRO A 2 -1.63 -4.21 21.52
N THR A 3 -2.18 -4.74 22.60
CA THR A 3 -1.64 -5.89 23.33
C THR A 3 -1.73 -7.10 22.41
N LEU A 4 -0.56 -7.66 22.05
CA LEU A 4 -0.47 -9.01 21.49
C LEU A 4 -1.25 -9.96 22.40
N THR A 5 -2.17 -10.74 21.82
CA THR A 5 -2.76 -11.83 22.57
C THR A 5 -1.64 -12.85 22.90
N VAL A 6 -1.68 -13.49 24.03
CA VAL A 6 -0.68 -14.53 24.44
C VAL A 6 -0.45 -15.54 23.31
N ASN A 7 -1.50 -15.86 22.56
CA ASN A 7 -1.47 -16.74 21.38
C ASN A 7 -0.63 -16.18 20.21
N GLU A 8 -0.53 -14.86 20.00
CA GLU A 8 0.23 -14.30 18.88
C GLU A 8 1.74 -14.34 19.13
N ALA A 9 2.19 -14.03 20.35
CA ALA A 9 3.60 -14.11 20.70
C ALA A 9 4.12 -15.57 20.65
N GLU A 10 3.32 -16.53 21.09
CA GLU A 10 3.64 -17.96 21.02
C GLU A 10 3.73 -18.41 19.55
N LEU A 11 2.81 -17.99 18.69
CA LEU A 11 2.83 -18.30 17.26
C LEU A 11 4.08 -17.74 16.58
N ILE A 12 4.44 -16.48 16.88
CA ILE A 12 5.65 -15.86 16.37
C ILE A 12 6.89 -16.64 16.84
N ALA A 13 6.98 -16.99 18.13
CA ALA A 13 8.09 -17.75 18.67
C ALA A 13 8.23 -19.13 18.01
N ALA A 14 7.12 -19.83 17.75
CA ALA A 14 7.11 -21.08 17.01
C ALA A 14 7.59 -20.92 15.56
N CYS A 15 7.19 -19.83 14.88
CA CYS A 15 7.69 -19.50 13.56
C CYS A 15 9.21 -19.27 13.55
N VAL A 16 9.74 -18.57 14.56
CA VAL A 16 11.20 -18.34 14.71
C VAL A 16 11.97 -19.66 14.91
N ARG A 17 11.39 -20.63 15.62
CA ARG A 17 11.96 -21.97 15.74
C ARG A 17 11.89 -22.81 14.46
N GLY A 18 11.28 -22.30 13.39
CA GLY A 18 11.15 -23.00 12.11
C GLY A 18 10.02 -24.00 12.05
N GLU A 19 9.03 -23.93 12.95
CA GLU A 19 7.90 -24.84 12.95
C GLU A 19 6.98 -24.59 11.74
N HIS A 20 6.99 -25.47 10.75
CA HIS A 20 6.24 -25.31 9.50
C HIS A 20 4.73 -25.11 9.70
N ARG A 21 4.15 -25.77 10.72
CA ARG A 21 2.72 -25.59 11.04
C ARG A 21 2.42 -24.16 11.50
N ALA A 22 3.28 -23.61 12.35
CA ALA A 22 3.15 -22.22 12.82
C ALA A 22 3.34 -21.23 11.67
N GLN A 23 4.34 -21.45 10.81
CA GLN A 23 4.56 -20.62 9.62
C GLN A 23 3.36 -20.66 8.69
N ARG A 24 2.78 -21.83 8.44
CA ARG A 24 1.56 -21.97 7.63
C ARG A 24 0.39 -21.23 8.26
N GLN A 25 0.16 -21.39 9.57
CA GLN A 25 -0.91 -20.71 10.28
C GLN A 25 -0.75 -19.18 10.20
N LEU A 26 0.46 -18.67 10.37
CA LEU A 26 0.74 -17.24 10.29
C LEU A 26 0.51 -16.71 8.86
N TYR A 27 0.94 -17.45 7.84
CA TYR A 27 0.68 -17.13 6.45
C TYR A 27 -0.83 -17.09 6.16
N ASP A 28 -1.57 -18.13 6.49
CA ASP A 28 -3.01 -18.24 6.22
C ASP A 28 -3.80 -17.10 6.90
N ARG A 29 -3.36 -16.66 8.09
CA ARG A 29 -3.95 -15.54 8.83
C ARG A 29 -3.75 -14.19 8.15
N LEU A 30 -2.59 -13.96 7.54
CA LEU A 30 -2.19 -12.65 7.04
C LEU A 30 -2.28 -12.50 5.50
N ALA A 31 -2.27 -13.60 4.76
CA ALA A 31 -2.10 -13.58 3.31
C ALA A 31 -3.18 -12.75 2.58
N GLY A 32 -4.45 -12.88 2.96
CA GLY A 32 -5.55 -12.13 2.35
C GLY A 32 -5.39 -10.61 2.53
N LEU A 33 -5.09 -10.18 3.77
CA LEU A 33 -4.88 -8.77 4.07
C LEU A 33 -3.64 -8.21 3.36
N MET A 34 -2.54 -8.95 3.40
CA MET A 34 -1.28 -8.55 2.77
C MET A 34 -1.36 -8.52 1.24
N LEU A 35 -2.12 -9.45 0.64
CA LEU A 35 -2.41 -9.39 -0.79
C LEU A 35 -3.20 -8.12 -1.15
N THR A 36 -4.18 -7.74 -0.34
CA THR A 36 -4.91 -6.48 -0.53
C THR A 36 -3.97 -5.28 -0.45
N VAL A 37 -3.00 -5.27 0.47
CA VAL A 37 -1.96 -4.23 0.54
C VAL A 37 -1.16 -4.19 -0.76
N CYS A 38 -0.64 -5.32 -1.25
CA CYS A 38 0.14 -5.37 -2.49
C CYS A 38 -0.67 -4.88 -3.71
N ARG A 39 -1.96 -5.27 -3.81
CA ARG A 39 -2.86 -4.86 -4.91
C ARG A 39 -3.15 -3.36 -4.96
N ARG A 40 -3.00 -2.63 -3.87
CA ARG A 40 -3.11 -1.16 -3.88
C ARG A 40 -1.99 -0.49 -4.66
N TYR A 41 -0.82 -1.11 -4.73
CA TYR A 41 0.36 -0.60 -5.44
C TYR A 41 0.49 -1.20 -6.84
N LEU A 42 0.26 -2.50 -6.97
CA LEU A 42 0.49 -3.28 -8.19
C LEU A 42 -0.83 -3.58 -8.89
N LYS A 43 -0.98 -3.11 -10.15
CA LYS A 43 -2.23 -3.26 -10.91
C LYS A 43 -2.47 -4.69 -11.37
N ARG A 44 -1.39 -5.39 -11.77
CA ARG A 44 -1.50 -6.77 -12.22
C ARG A 44 -1.54 -7.70 -11.02
N ARG A 45 -2.44 -8.67 -11.08
CA ARG A 45 -2.63 -9.63 -9.99
C ARG A 45 -1.37 -10.47 -9.76
N GLU A 46 -0.73 -10.90 -10.84
CA GLU A 46 0.47 -11.71 -10.79
C GLU A 46 1.60 -11.00 -10.04
N ASP A 47 1.75 -9.70 -10.27
CA ASP A 47 2.75 -8.86 -9.60
C ASP A 47 2.48 -8.73 -8.11
N ALA A 48 1.20 -8.55 -7.75
CA ALA A 48 0.79 -8.48 -6.36
C ALA A 48 1.00 -9.82 -5.62
N GLU A 49 0.75 -10.94 -6.30
CA GLU A 49 1.00 -12.29 -5.77
C GLU A 49 2.50 -12.55 -5.63
N GLU A 50 3.33 -12.13 -6.59
CA GLU A 50 4.78 -12.22 -6.49
C GLU A 50 5.32 -11.37 -5.33
N ALA A 51 4.86 -10.12 -5.20
CA ALA A 51 5.22 -9.25 -4.08
C ALA A 51 4.82 -9.86 -2.73
N LEU A 52 3.66 -10.50 -2.66
CA LEU A 52 3.21 -11.21 -1.48
C LEU A 52 4.17 -12.34 -1.09
N ILE A 53 4.55 -13.20 -2.04
CA ILE A 53 5.45 -14.33 -1.81
C ILE A 53 6.82 -13.85 -1.34
N LEU A 54 7.40 -12.88 -2.05
CA LEU A 54 8.70 -12.30 -1.70
C LEU A 54 8.65 -11.56 -0.35
N GLY A 55 7.56 -10.84 -0.09
CA GLY A 55 7.31 -10.16 1.17
C GLY A 55 7.26 -11.14 2.35
N PHE A 56 6.53 -12.26 2.22
CA PHE A 56 6.50 -13.29 3.25
C PHE A 56 7.87 -13.96 3.45
N ALA A 57 8.60 -14.25 2.37
CA ALA A 57 9.95 -14.78 2.48
C ALA A 57 10.89 -13.83 3.25
N LYS A 58 10.79 -12.52 3.02
CA LYS A 58 11.52 -11.48 3.77
C LYS A 58 11.04 -11.41 5.21
N MET A 59 9.72 -11.45 5.44
CA MET A 59 9.11 -11.41 6.76
C MET A 59 9.61 -12.57 7.63
N PHE A 60 9.53 -13.81 7.15
CA PHE A 60 10.01 -14.97 7.92
C PHE A 60 11.52 -14.90 8.22
N ARG A 61 12.31 -14.37 7.29
CA ARG A 61 13.76 -14.18 7.49
C ARG A 61 14.05 -13.10 8.54
N ALA A 62 13.26 -12.02 8.54
CA ALA A 62 13.41 -10.91 9.47
C ALA A 62 12.72 -11.14 10.83
N LEU A 63 11.88 -12.18 10.94
CA LEU A 63 11.06 -12.46 12.13
C LEU A 63 11.87 -12.54 13.44
N PRO A 64 13.11 -13.12 13.46
CA PRO A 64 13.94 -13.12 14.67
C PRO A 64 14.34 -11.72 15.16
N THR A 65 14.25 -10.70 14.32
CA THR A 65 14.60 -9.30 14.66
C THR A 65 13.39 -8.47 15.11
N TYR A 66 12.19 -9.04 15.09
CA TYR A 66 10.99 -8.33 15.52
C TYR A 66 11.01 -8.07 17.02
N ARG A 67 10.94 -6.78 17.41
CA ARG A 67 11.13 -6.33 18.80
C ARG A 67 9.84 -6.23 19.61
N PHE A 68 8.70 -6.63 19.06
CA PHE A 68 7.39 -6.46 19.70
C PHE A 68 7.03 -4.98 19.98
N GLU A 69 7.63 -4.05 19.26
CA GLU A 69 7.33 -2.64 19.31
C GLU A 69 6.22 -2.31 18.30
N GLY A 70 5.01 -2.09 18.79
CA GLY A 70 3.85 -1.84 17.98
C GLY A 70 3.11 -3.09 17.50
N SER A 71 2.26 -2.93 16.48
CA SER A 71 1.45 -4.01 15.91
C SER A 71 2.29 -4.91 15.00
N PHE A 72 2.22 -6.23 15.20
CA PHE A 72 2.85 -7.21 14.32
C PHE A 72 2.35 -7.08 12.88
N GLU A 73 1.05 -6.95 12.70
CA GLU A 73 0.45 -6.70 11.39
C GLU A 73 1.02 -5.44 10.72
N GLY A 74 1.18 -4.35 11.47
CA GLY A 74 1.78 -3.11 10.96
C GLY A 74 3.24 -3.29 10.53
N TRP A 75 4.01 -4.11 11.27
CA TRP A 75 5.38 -4.45 10.89
C TRP A 75 5.42 -5.28 9.61
N VAL A 76 4.57 -6.31 9.49
CA VAL A 76 4.45 -7.11 8.26
C VAL A 76 4.01 -6.26 7.09
N ARG A 77 3.03 -5.37 7.29
CA ARG A 77 2.51 -4.44 6.27
C ARG A 77 3.62 -3.56 5.69
N ARG A 78 4.51 -3.02 6.52
CA ARG A 78 5.67 -2.25 6.04
C ARG A 78 6.60 -3.06 5.13
N ILE A 79 6.81 -4.33 5.43
CA ILE A 79 7.59 -5.24 4.59
C ILE A 79 6.91 -5.41 3.22
N MET A 80 5.59 -5.62 3.19
CA MET A 80 4.82 -5.78 1.96
C MET A 80 4.81 -4.50 1.11
N VAL A 81 4.62 -3.33 1.74
CA VAL A 81 4.69 -2.04 1.06
C VAL A 81 6.06 -1.84 0.40
N ASN A 82 7.14 -2.08 1.16
CA ASN A 82 8.49 -1.95 0.63
C ASN A 82 8.76 -2.91 -0.54
N GLU A 83 8.24 -4.14 -0.47
CA GLU A 83 8.34 -5.10 -1.57
C GLU A 83 7.59 -4.65 -2.81
N ALA A 84 6.36 -4.19 -2.65
CA ALA A 84 5.55 -3.66 -3.75
C ALA A 84 6.20 -2.43 -4.41
N LEU A 85 6.77 -1.52 -3.61
CA LEU A 85 7.51 -0.36 -4.13
C LEU A 85 8.78 -0.77 -4.88
N MET A 86 9.49 -1.79 -4.40
CA MET A 86 10.68 -2.30 -5.07
C MET A 86 10.32 -2.89 -6.44
N GLN A 87 9.24 -3.66 -6.54
CA GLN A 87 8.77 -4.20 -7.81
C GLN A 87 8.31 -3.11 -8.78
N LEU A 88 7.62 -2.06 -8.29
CA LEU A 88 7.27 -0.91 -9.11
C LEU A 88 8.52 -0.28 -9.74
N ARG A 89 9.56 -0.03 -8.95
CA ARG A 89 10.82 0.56 -9.44
C ARG A 89 11.51 -0.32 -10.48
N GLN A 90 11.59 -1.62 -10.25
CA GLN A 90 12.20 -2.55 -11.20
C GLN A 90 11.48 -2.51 -12.55
N ARG A 91 10.16 -2.44 -12.56
CA ARG A 91 9.36 -2.36 -13.79
C ARG A 91 9.51 -1.03 -14.50
N GLU A 92 9.52 0.07 -13.77
CA GLU A 92 9.75 1.40 -14.35
C GLU A 92 11.15 1.50 -14.97
N MET A 93 12.16 0.90 -14.38
CA MET A 93 13.51 0.80 -14.98
C MET A 93 13.53 -0.05 -16.24
N MET A 94 12.65 -1.05 -16.35
CA MET A 94 12.54 -1.90 -17.56
C MET A 94 11.67 -1.26 -18.67
N THR A 95 10.80 -0.31 -18.32
CA THR A 95 9.86 0.36 -19.24
C THR A 95 10.27 1.82 -19.49
N VAL A 96 11.49 2.13 -19.71
CA VAL A 96 12.05 3.46 -20.02
C VAL A 96 10.98 4.54 -20.24
N SER A 97 10.45 5.11 -19.18
CA SER A 97 9.82 6.43 -19.17
C SER A 97 9.40 6.86 -17.77
N PHE A 98 10.27 7.59 -17.09
CA PHE A 98 9.92 8.40 -15.92
C PHE A 98 9.00 9.60 -16.29
N GLU A 99 8.57 9.73 -17.53
CA GLU A 99 7.77 10.86 -18.02
C GLU A 99 6.35 10.90 -17.48
N ASP A 100 5.79 9.79 -16.98
CA ASP A 100 4.45 9.77 -16.37
C ASP A 100 4.39 10.43 -14.98
N PHE A 101 5.53 10.76 -14.37
CA PHE A 101 5.56 11.53 -13.13
C PHE A 101 5.46 13.05 -13.36
N ALA A 102 5.57 13.51 -14.59
CA ALA A 102 5.78 14.91 -14.93
C ALA A 102 4.71 15.55 -15.84
N GLN A 103 3.54 14.99 -15.97
CA GLN A 103 2.49 15.67 -16.74
C GLN A 103 1.73 16.69 -15.88
N PRO A 104 1.88 18.00 -16.16
CA PRO A 104 1.13 19.03 -15.48
C PRO A 104 -0.21 19.24 -16.19
N GLU A 105 -1.25 18.50 -15.84
CA GLU A 105 -2.60 18.96 -16.09
C GLU A 105 -3.04 19.91 -14.97
N ASN A 106 -3.23 21.17 -15.33
CA ASN A 106 -3.81 22.21 -14.49
C ASN A 106 -5.22 21.82 -14.05
N LEU A 107 -5.36 21.36 -12.82
CA LEU A 107 -6.65 21.02 -12.22
C LEU A 107 -6.92 21.95 -11.04
N ALA A 108 -7.83 22.90 -11.27
CA ALA A 108 -8.35 23.80 -10.25
C ALA A 108 -8.99 23.00 -9.09
N THR A 109 -8.59 23.33 -7.88
CA THR A 109 -9.03 22.69 -6.64
C THR A 109 -10.34 23.33 -6.19
N THR A 110 -11.46 22.65 -6.33
CA THR A 110 -12.69 22.97 -5.59
C THR A 110 -12.94 21.87 -4.56
N ALA A 111 -12.87 22.24 -3.30
CA ALA A 111 -13.18 21.34 -2.19
C ALA A 111 -14.70 21.12 -2.12
N ALA A 112 -15.14 19.90 -2.34
CA ALA A 112 -16.49 19.45 -2.01
C ALA A 112 -16.41 18.20 -1.17
N THR A 113 -16.98 18.26 0.02
CA THR A 113 -17.19 17.13 0.93
C THR A 113 -18.34 16.30 0.43
N ALA A 114 -18.09 15.09 -0.05
CA ALA A 114 -19.12 14.12 -0.35
C ALA A 114 -19.04 12.99 0.68
N ASP A 115 -20.08 12.89 1.49
CA ASP A 115 -20.32 11.81 2.44
C ASP A 115 -20.99 10.67 1.67
N THR A 116 -20.22 9.73 1.17
CA THR A 116 -20.73 8.53 0.50
C THR A 116 -19.96 7.33 1.03
N GLN A 117 -20.66 6.41 1.68
CA GLN A 117 -20.11 5.11 2.07
C GLN A 117 -19.81 4.29 0.83
N LEU A 118 -18.61 4.44 0.27
CA LEU A 118 -18.06 3.57 -0.75
C LEU A 118 -17.70 2.21 -0.11
N GLN A 119 -18.17 1.12 -0.72
CA GLN A 119 -17.72 -0.21 -0.32
C GLN A 119 -16.22 -0.36 -0.60
N ALA A 120 -15.52 -1.21 0.17
CA ALA A 120 -14.07 -1.34 0.07
C ALA A 120 -13.59 -1.77 -1.34
N GLU A 121 -14.42 -2.51 -2.07
CA GLU A 121 -14.16 -2.93 -3.45
C GLU A 121 -14.21 -1.75 -4.42
N ASP A 122 -15.19 -0.87 -4.28
CA ASP A 122 -15.33 0.35 -5.10
C ASP A 122 -14.14 1.29 -4.91
N LEU A 123 -13.65 1.41 -3.66
CA LEU A 123 -12.46 2.18 -3.36
C LEU A 123 -11.22 1.60 -4.03
N MET A 124 -11.06 0.28 -4.01
CA MET A 124 -9.94 -0.38 -4.68
C MET A 124 -9.97 -0.17 -6.19
N GLU A 125 -11.14 -0.27 -6.80
CA GLU A 125 -11.31 0.01 -8.23
C GLU A 125 -10.96 1.46 -8.57
N LEU A 126 -11.48 2.42 -7.78
CA LEU A 126 -11.14 3.84 -7.93
C LEU A 126 -9.63 4.10 -7.83
N LEU A 127 -8.96 3.50 -6.86
CA LEU A 127 -7.51 3.64 -6.69
C LEU A 127 -6.73 3.11 -7.90
N THR A 128 -7.17 2.01 -8.53
CA THR A 128 -6.49 1.45 -9.70
C THR A 128 -6.57 2.35 -10.93
N THR A 129 -7.53 3.29 -10.97
CA THR A 129 -7.67 4.24 -12.07
C THR A 129 -6.67 5.39 -12.00
N LEU A 130 -6.07 5.64 -10.84
CA LEU A 130 -5.05 6.68 -10.70
C LEU A 130 -3.77 6.32 -11.45
N PRO A 131 -3.04 7.30 -12.01
CA PRO A 131 -1.66 7.14 -12.44
C PRO A 131 -0.81 6.57 -11.31
N THR A 132 0.20 5.76 -11.64
CA THR A 132 0.99 5.02 -10.65
C THR A 132 1.58 5.91 -9.55
N GLY A 133 2.19 7.05 -9.92
CA GLY A 133 2.77 7.98 -8.95
C GLY A 133 1.74 8.57 -7.98
N TYR A 134 0.60 9.04 -8.50
CA TYR A 134 -0.48 9.61 -7.67
C TYR A 134 -1.06 8.56 -6.73
N ARG A 135 -1.30 7.34 -7.22
CA ARG A 135 -1.78 6.22 -6.43
C ARG A 135 -0.81 5.83 -5.32
N THR A 136 0.49 5.75 -5.65
CA THR A 136 1.53 5.39 -4.70
C THR A 136 1.62 6.40 -3.57
N VAL A 137 1.69 7.70 -3.88
CA VAL A 137 1.73 8.75 -2.86
C VAL A 137 0.44 8.78 -2.03
N PHE A 138 -0.72 8.60 -2.67
CA PHE A 138 -2.00 8.54 -1.95
C PHE A 138 -2.04 7.38 -0.96
N ASN A 139 -1.64 6.18 -1.38
CA ASN A 139 -1.64 5.01 -0.51
C ASN A 139 -0.68 5.20 0.67
N LEU A 140 0.55 5.64 0.42
CA LEU A 140 1.53 5.88 1.48
C LEU A 140 1.04 6.91 2.50
N TYR A 141 0.46 8.01 2.04
CA TYR A 141 0.00 9.08 2.92
C TYR A 141 -1.30 8.72 3.65
N ALA A 142 -2.35 8.35 2.88
CA ALA A 142 -3.71 8.22 3.41
C ALA A 142 -3.99 6.86 4.07
N LEU A 143 -3.36 5.79 3.61
CA LEU A 143 -3.62 4.43 4.09
C LEU A 143 -2.53 3.88 5.00
N GLU A 144 -1.27 4.25 4.73
CA GLU A 144 -0.14 3.76 5.51
C GLU A 144 0.37 4.79 6.54
N GLY A 145 -0.06 6.06 6.45
CA GLY A 145 0.23 7.10 7.44
C GLY A 145 1.63 7.72 7.36
N TYR A 146 2.34 7.56 6.22
CA TYR A 146 3.66 8.19 6.01
C TYR A 146 3.54 9.71 5.85
N GLY A 147 4.49 10.45 6.43
CA GLY A 147 4.65 11.88 6.19
C GLY A 147 5.24 12.19 4.81
N HIS A 148 5.07 13.41 4.30
CA HIS A 148 5.59 13.78 2.98
C HIS A 148 7.11 13.67 2.87
N GLN A 149 7.84 13.94 3.96
CA GLN A 149 9.28 13.76 4.01
C GLN A 149 9.67 12.29 3.87
N GLU A 150 9.01 11.39 4.61
CA GLU A 150 9.24 9.94 4.53
C GLU A 150 8.90 9.39 3.13
N ILE A 151 7.80 9.89 2.53
CA ILE A 151 7.41 9.53 1.15
C ILE A 151 8.46 10.00 0.16
N ALA A 152 8.99 11.22 0.33
CA ALA A 152 10.03 11.77 -0.53
C ALA A 152 11.28 10.90 -0.51
N GLU A 153 11.73 10.49 0.67
CA GLU A 153 12.86 9.59 0.86
C GLU A 153 12.58 8.19 0.25
N LEU A 154 11.40 7.63 0.54
CA LEU A 154 11.00 6.31 0.04
C LEU A 154 10.90 6.26 -1.49
N LEU A 155 10.43 7.31 -2.14
CA LEU A 155 10.19 7.34 -3.59
C LEU A 155 11.32 8.00 -4.38
N GLY A 156 12.28 8.66 -3.71
CA GLY A 156 13.34 9.42 -4.37
C GLY A 156 12.83 10.67 -5.09
N ILE A 157 11.80 11.33 -4.57
CA ILE A 157 11.19 12.56 -5.09
C ILE A 157 11.35 13.71 -4.10
N SER A 158 11.00 14.94 -4.50
CA SER A 158 10.95 16.06 -3.55
C SER A 158 9.69 15.99 -2.67
N GLU A 159 9.74 16.59 -1.48
CA GLU A 159 8.56 16.74 -0.62
C GLU A 159 7.45 17.54 -1.31
N GLY A 160 7.81 18.57 -2.10
CA GLY A 160 6.89 19.34 -2.93
C GLY A 160 6.19 18.46 -3.98
N THR A 161 6.92 17.55 -4.62
CA THR A 161 6.35 16.56 -5.55
C THR A 161 5.36 15.64 -4.84
N SER A 162 5.70 15.15 -3.65
CA SER A 162 4.78 14.33 -2.86
C SER A 162 3.47 15.07 -2.53
N LYS A 163 3.55 16.33 -2.08
CA LYS A 163 2.37 17.17 -1.81
C LYS A 163 1.52 17.39 -3.04
N SER A 164 2.13 17.72 -4.17
CA SER A 164 1.42 17.98 -5.43
C SER A 164 0.75 16.71 -5.97
N GLN A 165 1.41 15.56 -5.92
CA GLN A 165 0.84 14.27 -6.34
C GLN A 165 -0.34 13.86 -5.47
N LEU A 166 -0.27 14.05 -4.14
CA LEU A 166 -1.39 13.80 -3.25
C LEU A 166 -2.60 14.69 -3.57
N SER A 167 -2.37 15.98 -3.82
CA SER A 167 -3.43 16.91 -4.19
C SER A 167 -4.11 16.48 -5.49
N LYS A 168 -3.34 16.12 -6.52
CA LYS A 168 -3.86 15.63 -7.80
C LYS A 168 -4.62 14.31 -7.65
N ALA A 169 -4.09 13.38 -6.85
CA ALA A 169 -4.78 12.12 -6.54
C ALA A 169 -6.15 12.37 -5.92
N ARG A 170 -6.24 13.23 -4.92
CA ARG A 170 -7.51 13.59 -4.24
C ARG A 170 -8.50 14.22 -5.22
N ALA A 171 -8.07 15.17 -6.03
CA ALA A 171 -8.92 15.82 -7.03
C ALA A 171 -9.49 14.82 -8.05
N MET A 172 -8.67 13.86 -8.52
CA MET A 172 -9.14 12.82 -9.44
C MET A 172 -10.14 11.88 -8.79
N LEU A 173 -9.91 11.44 -7.54
CA LEU A 173 -10.83 10.59 -6.80
C LEU A 173 -12.16 11.28 -6.53
N GLN A 174 -12.15 12.54 -6.10
CA GLN A 174 -13.36 13.34 -5.85
C GLN A 174 -14.24 13.45 -7.10
N ARG A 175 -13.65 13.75 -8.26
CA ARG A 175 -14.38 13.80 -9.52
C ARG A 175 -15.07 12.46 -9.84
N ARG A 176 -14.39 11.33 -9.66
CA ARG A 176 -14.95 10.02 -9.98
C ARG A 176 -16.08 9.64 -9.05
N VAL A 177 -15.95 9.91 -7.74
CA VAL A 177 -17.03 9.69 -6.76
C VAL A 177 -18.28 10.50 -7.13
N GLN A 178 -18.11 11.77 -7.54
CA GLN A 178 -19.21 12.60 -8.00
C GLN A 178 -19.90 12.04 -9.26
N PHE A 179 -19.13 11.55 -10.24
CA PHE A 179 -19.69 10.95 -11.44
C PHE A 179 -20.44 9.64 -11.15
N SER A 180 -19.94 8.79 -10.24
CA SER A 180 -20.63 7.56 -9.84
C SER A 180 -21.95 7.85 -9.14
N ALA A 181 -22.01 8.86 -8.28
CA ALA A 181 -23.25 9.28 -7.58
C ALA A 181 -24.33 9.82 -8.56
N ILE A 182 -23.91 10.49 -9.64
CA ILE A 182 -24.84 11.00 -10.68
C ILE A 182 -25.36 9.88 -11.59
N ALA A 183 -24.52 8.88 -11.88
CA ALA A 183 -24.87 7.75 -12.75
C ALA A 183 -25.78 6.71 -12.06
N SER A 184 -25.90 6.74 -10.73
CA SER A 184 -26.71 5.82 -9.94
C SER A 184 -28.10 6.38 -9.61
N ASN A 185 -28.46 7.58 -10.09
CA ASN A 185 -29.73 8.27 -9.94
C ASN A 185 -30.43 8.38 -11.28
#